data_8a8dad8427bcd0db1e3496a7bbdfdfe0
#
_entry.id   8a8dad8427bcd0db1e3496a7bbdfdfe0
#
_cell.length_a   1.000
_cell.length_b   1.000
_cell.length_c   1.000
_cell.angle_alpha   90.00
_cell.angle_beta   90.00
_cell.angle_gamma   90.00
#
_symmetry.space_group_name_H-M   'P 1'
#
loop_
_entity.id
_entity.type
_entity.pdbx_description
1 polymer ?
#
loop_
_entity_poly.entity_id
_entity_poly.type
_entity_poly.pdbx_seq_one_letter_code
_entity_poly.pdbx_strand_id
1 'polypeptide(L)'
;LKTMGSEAERMSRLVNDLLSLSRIERTEFSPPDEKVNLTDILKNVQKICKERKLFKRIDCKFLIPKKEIFITGDESELNQVFFNIIENAITHSQSKKPIEVSIKIIKDVVNLTVEDFGIGVATQNIPLLTKRFFRVDPSRSRNSGNTGLGLSIVKHILNRHNANFHIESEIGKGSKFLVTFQTNNPNLLQ
;
A
#
# COMPACT_ATOMS: atom_id res chain seq x y z
N LEU A 1 -28.94 -3.73 -13.77
CA LEU A 1 -28.24 -4.92 -13.20
C LEU A 1 -26.74 -4.69 -13.01
N LYS A 2 -25.97 -4.15 -14.02
CA LYS A 2 -24.52 -3.88 -13.87
C LYS A 2 -24.23 -2.83 -12.77
N THR A 3 -25.05 -1.79 -12.67
CA THR A 3 -24.87 -0.71 -11.66
C THR A 3 -25.13 -1.20 -10.24
N MET A 4 -26.15 -2.06 -10.04
CA MET A 4 -26.45 -2.64 -8.72
C MET A 4 -25.33 -3.57 -8.24
N GLY A 5 -24.73 -4.38 -9.12
CA GLY A 5 -23.60 -5.24 -8.77
C GLY A 5 -22.37 -4.44 -8.33
N SER A 6 -22.03 -3.37 -9.05
CA SER A 6 -20.88 -2.51 -8.70
C SER A 6 -21.06 -1.76 -7.38
N GLU A 7 -22.29 -1.33 -7.05
CA GLU A 7 -22.56 -0.69 -5.76
C GLU A 7 -22.55 -1.71 -4.60
N ALA A 8 -23.06 -2.93 -4.81
CA ALA A 8 -22.98 -3.99 -3.81
C ALA A 8 -21.51 -4.37 -3.49
N GLU A 9 -20.65 -4.50 -4.51
CA GLU A 9 -19.22 -4.74 -4.34
C GLU A 9 -18.51 -3.58 -3.62
N ARG A 10 -18.92 -2.34 -3.91
CA ARG A 10 -18.39 -1.15 -3.23
C ARG A 10 -18.80 -1.13 -1.76
N MET A 11 -20.04 -1.43 -1.43
CA MET A 11 -20.52 -1.52 -0.04
C MET A 11 -19.79 -2.63 0.71
N SER A 12 -19.63 -3.81 0.11
CA SER A 12 -18.87 -4.92 0.70
C SER A 12 -17.43 -4.51 1.02
N ARG A 13 -16.75 -3.81 0.11
CA ARG A 13 -15.40 -3.28 0.36
C ARG A 13 -15.39 -2.27 1.51
N LEU A 14 -16.33 -1.33 1.55
CA LEU A 14 -16.44 -0.36 2.65
C LEU A 14 -16.63 -1.04 4.01
N VAL A 15 -17.49 -2.04 4.10
CA VAL A 15 -17.72 -2.80 5.34
C VAL A 15 -16.44 -3.52 5.76
N ASN A 16 -15.77 -4.20 4.83
CA ASN A 16 -14.53 -4.92 5.12
C ASN A 16 -13.40 -3.96 5.55
N ASP A 17 -13.26 -2.82 4.91
CA ASP A 17 -12.27 -1.79 5.27
C ASP A 17 -12.55 -1.22 6.67
N LEU A 18 -13.83 -0.97 7.01
CA LEU A 18 -14.22 -0.48 8.35
C LEU A 18 -13.96 -1.53 9.43
N LEU A 19 -14.30 -2.81 9.16
CA LEU A 19 -14.03 -3.89 10.10
C LEU A 19 -12.52 -4.10 10.31
N SER A 20 -11.73 -4.04 9.24
CA SER A 20 -10.27 -4.09 9.30
C SER A 20 -9.72 -2.95 10.14
N LEU A 21 -10.13 -1.72 9.86
CA LEU A 21 -9.70 -0.54 10.61
C LEU A 21 -10.06 -0.64 12.10
N SER A 22 -11.28 -1.07 12.42
CA SER A 22 -11.73 -1.27 13.81
C SER A 22 -10.90 -2.32 14.56
N ARG A 23 -10.47 -3.40 13.87
CA ARG A 23 -9.58 -4.41 14.46
C ARG A 23 -8.19 -3.83 14.74
N ILE A 24 -7.60 -3.16 13.75
CA ILE A 24 -6.26 -2.59 13.84
C ILE A 24 -6.20 -1.53 14.95
N GLU A 25 -7.20 -0.67 15.08
CA GLU A 25 -7.26 0.35 16.14
C GLU A 25 -7.28 -0.26 17.55
N ARG A 26 -7.94 -1.40 17.74
CA ARG A 26 -7.92 -2.10 19.03
C ARG A 26 -6.57 -2.71 19.37
N THR A 27 -5.77 -3.04 18.39
CA THR A 27 -4.46 -3.70 18.54
C THR A 27 -3.29 -2.77 18.24
N GLU A 28 -3.53 -1.48 17.95
CA GLU A 28 -2.51 -0.52 17.52
C GLU A 28 -1.35 -0.39 18.54
N PHE A 29 -1.64 -0.58 19.82
CA PHE A 29 -0.64 -0.54 20.90
C PHE A 29 0.01 -1.90 21.23
N SER A 30 -0.33 -2.95 20.47
CA SER A 30 0.27 -4.28 20.60
C SER A 30 1.06 -4.59 19.32
N PRO A 31 2.35 -4.22 19.26
CA PRO A 31 3.15 -4.49 18.07
C PRO A 31 3.24 -6.00 17.82
N PRO A 32 3.26 -6.44 16.57
CA PRO A 32 3.46 -7.84 16.23
C PRO A 32 4.90 -8.25 16.56
N ASP A 33 5.10 -9.51 16.92
CA ASP A 33 6.38 -10.09 17.31
C ASP A 33 6.84 -11.25 16.39
N GLU A 34 6.03 -11.62 15.41
CA GLU A 34 6.36 -12.71 14.49
C GLU A 34 7.43 -12.29 13.45
N LYS A 35 8.29 -13.25 13.10
CA LYS A 35 9.27 -13.07 12.02
C LYS A 35 8.61 -13.36 10.67
N VAL A 36 8.55 -12.38 9.79
CA VAL A 36 7.91 -12.49 8.47
C VAL A 36 8.88 -12.18 7.33
N ASN A 37 8.71 -12.84 6.19
CA ASN A 37 9.54 -12.65 5.00
C ASN A 37 8.91 -11.63 4.04
N LEU A 38 9.46 -10.42 4.00
CA LEU A 38 8.98 -9.35 3.11
C LEU A 38 9.06 -9.69 1.62
N THR A 39 10.06 -10.48 1.22
CA THR A 39 10.19 -10.86 -0.20
C THR A 39 9.04 -11.78 -0.62
N ASP A 40 8.57 -12.65 0.26
CA ASP A 40 7.45 -13.54 -0.04
C ASP A 40 6.10 -12.80 0.04
N ILE A 41 5.95 -11.88 0.98
CA ILE A 41 4.79 -10.97 1.04
C ILE A 41 4.65 -10.21 -0.29
N LEU A 42 5.74 -9.62 -0.82
CA LEU A 42 5.68 -8.90 -2.08
C LEU A 42 5.37 -9.80 -3.29
N LYS A 43 5.91 -11.04 -3.32
CA LYS A 43 5.55 -12.03 -4.35
C LYS A 43 4.07 -12.39 -4.28
N ASN A 44 3.53 -12.57 -3.06
CA ASN A 44 2.12 -12.87 -2.84
C ASN A 44 1.24 -11.71 -3.32
N VAL A 45 1.56 -10.47 -2.95
CA VAL A 45 0.84 -9.28 -3.44
C VAL A 45 0.90 -9.17 -4.96
N GLN A 46 2.07 -9.43 -5.58
CA GLN A 46 2.19 -9.47 -7.04
C GLN A 46 1.24 -10.50 -7.66
N LYS A 47 1.15 -11.69 -7.07
CA LYS A 47 0.25 -12.76 -7.50
C LYS A 47 -1.22 -12.32 -7.41
N ILE A 48 -1.64 -11.77 -6.26
CA ILE A 48 -3.00 -11.24 -6.04
C ILE A 48 -3.35 -10.17 -7.09
N CYS A 49 -2.45 -9.22 -7.35
CA CYS A 49 -2.67 -8.18 -8.36
C CYS A 49 -2.84 -8.78 -9.78
N LYS A 50 -2.09 -9.82 -10.13
CA LYS A 50 -2.25 -10.54 -11.40
C LYS A 50 -3.60 -11.25 -11.49
N GLU A 51 -3.99 -11.99 -10.46
CA GLU A 51 -5.26 -12.72 -10.40
C GLU A 51 -6.47 -11.78 -10.49
N ARG A 52 -6.40 -10.64 -9.81
CA ARG A 52 -7.42 -9.57 -9.91
C ARG A 52 -7.36 -8.78 -11.22
N LYS A 53 -6.43 -9.12 -12.12
CA LYS A 53 -6.25 -8.46 -13.43
C LYS A 53 -5.99 -6.95 -13.32
N LEU A 54 -5.42 -6.49 -12.22
CA LEU A 54 -5.14 -5.07 -11.99
C LEU A 54 -4.10 -4.54 -13.00
N PHE A 55 -3.17 -5.39 -13.46
CA PHE A 55 -2.13 -5.02 -14.44
C PHE A 55 -2.64 -4.90 -15.89
N LYS A 56 -3.93 -5.08 -16.14
CA LYS A 56 -4.50 -4.86 -17.49
C LYS A 56 -4.42 -3.41 -17.97
N ARG A 57 -4.36 -2.46 -17.03
CA ARG A 57 -4.36 -1.02 -17.33
C ARG A 57 -2.96 -0.43 -17.37
N ILE A 58 -2.07 -0.94 -16.53
CA ILE A 58 -0.71 -0.44 -16.38
C ILE A 58 0.20 -1.58 -15.94
N ASP A 59 1.40 -1.62 -16.49
CA ASP A 59 2.43 -2.57 -16.10
C ASP A 59 3.00 -2.23 -14.72
N CYS A 60 3.48 -3.24 -14.00
CA CYS A 60 4.05 -3.09 -12.68
C CYS A 60 5.33 -3.92 -12.58
N LYS A 61 6.44 -3.23 -12.38
CA LYS A 61 7.78 -3.81 -12.31
C LYS A 61 8.17 -4.02 -10.86
N PHE A 62 8.34 -5.28 -10.47
CA PHE A 62 8.80 -5.65 -9.13
C PHE A 62 10.31 -5.91 -9.14
N LEU A 63 11.04 -5.06 -8.43
CA LEU A 63 12.49 -5.16 -8.21
C LEU A 63 12.75 -5.77 -6.83
N ILE A 64 12.47 -7.07 -6.72
CA ILE A 64 12.62 -7.84 -5.49
C ILE A 64 13.97 -8.58 -5.54
N PRO A 65 14.83 -8.43 -4.53
CA PRO A 65 16.10 -9.17 -4.48
C PRO A 65 15.84 -10.67 -4.33
N LYS A 66 16.79 -11.49 -4.78
CA LYS A 66 16.72 -12.94 -4.59
C LYS A 66 16.88 -13.35 -3.11
N LYS A 67 17.58 -12.52 -2.34
CA LYS A 67 17.81 -12.72 -0.90
C LYS A 67 16.53 -12.52 -0.14
N GLU A 68 16.25 -13.37 0.81
CA GLU A 68 15.15 -13.24 1.73
C GLU A 68 15.39 -12.07 2.69
N ILE A 69 14.35 -11.28 2.94
CA ILE A 69 14.38 -10.12 3.85
C ILE A 69 13.33 -10.35 4.91
N PHE A 70 13.81 -10.52 6.14
CA PHE A 70 12.93 -10.73 7.28
C PHE A 70 12.79 -9.45 8.11
N ILE A 71 11.58 -9.24 8.62
CA ILE A 71 11.27 -8.22 9.62
C ILE A 71 10.37 -8.82 10.69
N THR A 72 10.17 -8.10 11.78
CA THR A 72 9.12 -8.41 12.76
C THR A 72 7.81 -7.80 12.28
N GLY A 73 6.74 -8.58 12.18
CA GLY A 73 5.46 -8.10 11.66
C GLY A 73 4.36 -9.15 11.65
N ASP A 74 3.17 -8.73 11.23
CA ASP A 74 2.02 -9.57 10.91
C ASP A 74 1.90 -9.70 9.38
N GLU A 75 1.99 -10.92 8.86
CA GLU A 75 2.01 -11.19 7.42
C GLU A 75 0.73 -10.72 6.73
N SER A 76 -0.43 -10.93 7.35
CA SER A 76 -1.73 -10.55 6.78
C SER A 76 -1.88 -9.03 6.68
N GLU A 77 -1.49 -8.31 7.73
CA GLU A 77 -1.51 -6.86 7.77
C GLU A 77 -0.53 -6.25 6.75
N LEU A 78 0.68 -6.79 6.63
CA LEU A 78 1.66 -6.32 5.66
C LEU A 78 1.24 -6.61 4.21
N ASN A 79 0.61 -7.76 3.94
CA ASN A 79 -0.02 -8.02 2.65
C ASN A 79 -1.06 -6.94 2.33
N GLN A 80 -1.89 -6.56 3.30
CA GLN A 80 -2.90 -5.50 3.14
C GLN A 80 -2.26 -4.14 2.88
N VAL A 81 -1.18 -3.79 3.60
CA VAL A 81 -0.42 -2.54 3.38
C VAL A 81 0.04 -2.43 1.93
N PHE A 82 0.80 -3.42 1.47
CA PHE A 82 1.40 -3.36 0.14
C PHE A 82 0.37 -3.47 -0.97
N PHE A 83 -0.68 -4.28 -0.78
CA PHE A 83 -1.79 -4.31 -1.70
C PHE A 83 -2.47 -2.94 -1.84
N ASN A 84 -2.80 -2.27 -0.73
CA ASN A 84 -3.46 -0.96 -0.74
C ASN A 84 -2.59 0.12 -1.40
N ILE A 85 -1.28 0.13 -1.14
CA ILE A 85 -0.37 1.10 -1.78
C ILE A 85 -0.28 0.85 -3.29
N ILE A 86 -0.10 -0.41 -3.71
CA ILE A 86 0.03 -0.77 -5.13
C ILE A 86 -1.30 -0.54 -5.87
N GLU A 87 -2.45 -0.91 -5.28
CA GLU A 87 -3.77 -0.65 -5.86
C GLU A 87 -4.01 0.86 -6.04
N ASN A 88 -3.60 1.67 -5.05
CA ASN A 88 -3.67 3.13 -5.13
C ASN A 88 -2.81 3.67 -6.30
N ALA A 89 -1.57 3.21 -6.41
CA ALA A 89 -0.67 3.56 -7.50
C ALA A 89 -1.27 3.19 -8.88
N ILE A 90 -1.81 1.97 -9.03
CA ILE A 90 -2.46 1.50 -10.27
C ILE A 90 -3.68 2.36 -10.62
N THR A 91 -4.47 2.73 -9.62
CA THR A 91 -5.70 3.49 -9.84
C THR A 91 -5.42 4.91 -10.31
N HIS A 92 -4.38 5.53 -9.80
CA HIS A 92 -4.05 6.93 -10.06
C HIS A 92 -2.98 7.14 -11.13
N SER A 93 -2.28 6.08 -11.54
CA SER A 93 -1.34 6.16 -12.66
C SER A 93 -2.08 6.27 -14.00
N GLN A 94 -1.76 7.30 -14.75
CA GLN A 94 -2.24 7.54 -16.13
C GLN A 94 -1.09 7.51 -17.15
N SER A 95 0.12 7.19 -16.69
CA SER A 95 1.31 7.14 -17.53
C SER A 95 1.43 5.78 -18.25
N LYS A 96 2.16 5.77 -19.37
CA LYS A 96 2.62 4.53 -20.01
C LYS A 96 3.82 3.90 -19.29
N LYS A 97 4.47 4.63 -18.37
CA LYS A 97 5.58 4.08 -17.57
C LYS A 97 5.02 3.09 -16.57
N PRO A 98 5.69 1.95 -16.37
CA PRO A 98 5.28 0.97 -15.37
C PRO A 98 5.40 1.55 -13.96
N ILE A 99 4.53 1.10 -13.06
CA ILE A 99 4.70 1.32 -11.62
C ILE A 99 5.93 0.53 -11.18
N GLU A 100 6.78 1.12 -10.37
CA GLU A 100 7.95 0.45 -9.83
C GLU A 100 7.77 0.12 -8.35
N VAL A 101 7.90 -1.17 -8.00
CA VAL A 101 7.91 -1.66 -6.62
C VAL A 101 9.32 -2.16 -6.34
N SER A 102 9.99 -1.58 -5.37
CA SER A 102 11.35 -1.95 -5.03
C SER A 102 11.55 -2.09 -3.52
N ILE A 103 12.47 -2.97 -3.14
CA ILE A 103 12.91 -3.14 -1.76
C ILE A 103 14.43 -3.04 -1.71
N LYS A 104 14.95 -2.24 -0.78
CA LYS A 104 16.39 -2.02 -0.57
C LYS A 104 16.72 -2.05 0.91
N ILE A 105 17.86 -2.64 1.22
CA ILE A 105 18.42 -2.62 2.56
C ILE A 105 19.54 -1.59 2.57
N ILE A 106 19.49 -0.65 3.50
CA ILE A 106 20.53 0.36 3.71
C ILE A 106 20.89 0.32 5.19
N LYS A 107 22.07 -0.23 5.51
CA LYS A 107 22.50 -0.53 6.90
C LYS A 107 21.45 -1.43 7.57
N ASP A 108 20.86 -0.98 8.68
CA ASP A 108 19.86 -1.72 9.46
C ASP A 108 18.41 -1.28 9.14
N VAL A 109 18.20 -0.76 7.93
CA VAL A 109 16.90 -0.21 7.52
C VAL A 109 16.47 -0.87 6.22
N VAL A 110 15.25 -1.41 6.21
CA VAL A 110 14.59 -1.92 5.02
C VAL A 110 13.65 -0.86 4.47
N ASN A 111 13.94 -0.38 3.26
CA ASN A 111 13.14 0.57 2.53
C ASN A 111 12.36 -0.14 1.42
N LEU A 112 11.04 -0.09 1.50
CA LEU A 112 10.15 -0.53 0.44
C LEU A 112 9.54 0.71 -0.23
N THR A 113 9.68 0.79 -1.55
CA THR A 113 9.21 1.94 -2.34
C THR A 113 8.23 1.44 -3.39
N VAL A 114 7.10 2.15 -3.51
CA VAL A 114 6.16 2.04 -4.63
C VAL A 114 6.10 3.40 -5.30
N GLU A 115 6.44 3.47 -6.57
CA GLU A 115 6.49 4.71 -7.35
C GLU A 115 5.57 4.60 -8.57
N ASP A 116 4.64 5.54 -8.69
CA ASP A 116 3.80 5.74 -9.87
C ASP A 116 4.21 7.03 -10.59
N PHE A 117 3.90 7.07 -11.89
CA PHE A 117 4.16 8.22 -12.77
C PHE A 117 2.85 8.82 -13.25
N GLY A 118 1.85 8.88 -12.37
CA GLY A 118 0.50 9.33 -12.66
C GLY A 118 0.31 10.84 -12.54
N ILE A 119 -0.91 11.20 -12.13
CA ILE A 119 -1.32 12.61 -12.03
C ILE A 119 -0.62 13.37 -10.89
N GLY A 120 -0.10 12.64 -9.90
CA GLY A 120 0.43 13.24 -8.69
C GLY A 120 -0.61 13.94 -7.83
N VAL A 121 -0.15 14.51 -6.72
CA VAL A 121 -0.98 15.18 -5.72
C VAL A 121 -0.34 16.50 -5.33
N ALA A 122 -1.14 17.55 -5.16
CA ALA A 122 -0.67 18.84 -4.66
C ALA A 122 -0.11 18.69 -3.23
N THR A 123 1.01 19.34 -2.94
CA THR A 123 1.74 19.24 -1.67
C THR A 123 0.84 19.46 -0.45
N GLN A 124 -0.08 20.42 -0.53
CA GLN A 124 -1.06 20.70 0.55
C GLN A 124 -2.01 19.55 0.85
N ASN A 125 -2.23 18.62 -0.09
CA ASN A 125 -3.12 17.47 0.07
C ASN A 125 -2.38 16.23 0.59
N ILE A 126 -1.05 16.17 0.50
CA ILE A 126 -0.26 14.99 0.93
C ILE A 126 -0.56 14.60 2.39
N PRO A 127 -0.57 15.52 3.37
CA PRO A 127 -0.89 15.16 4.76
C PRO A 127 -2.32 14.66 4.96
N LEU A 128 -3.21 14.93 4.00
CA LEU A 128 -4.61 14.53 4.06
C LEU A 128 -4.85 13.14 3.48
N LEU A 129 -3.93 12.60 2.66
CA LEU A 129 -4.09 11.31 1.97
C LEU A 129 -4.29 10.14 2.93
N THR A 130 -3.76 10.23 4.14
CA THR A 130 -3.92 9.21 5.19
C THR A 130 -5.11 9.47 6.13
N LYS A 131 -5.90 10.53 5.89
CA LYS A 131 -7.15 10.76 6.63
C LYS A 131 -8.26 9.88 6.07
N ARG A 132 -9.12 9.38 6.95
CA ARG A 132 -10.27 8.53 6.57
C ARG A 132 -11.21 9.27 5.62
N PHE A 133 -11.67 8.57 4.60
CA PHE A 133 -12.59 9.07 3.57
C PHE A 133 -12.07 10.26 2.74
N PHE A 134 -10.80 10.65 2.93
CA PHE A 134 -10.24 11.75 2.16
C PHE A 134 -10.00 11.32 0.70
N ARG A 135 -10.33 12.21 -0.20
CA ARG A 135 -10.18 12.04 -1.65
C ARG A 135 -9.89 13.40 -2.28
N VAL A 136 -8.87 13.48 -3.13
CA VAL A 136 -8.49 14.72 -3.83
C VAL A 136 -9.59 15.16 -4.80
N ASP A 137 -10.23 14.20 -5.51
CA ASP A 137 -11.34 14.46 -6.44
C ASP A 137 -12.46 13.43 -6.22
N PRO A 138 -13.55 13.82 -5.53
CA PRO A 138 -14.69 12.94 -5.30
C PRO A 138 -15.43 12.54 -6.57
N SER A 139 -15.38 13.36 -7.64
CA SER A 139 -16.15 13.16 -8.87
C SER A 139 -15.55 12.07 -9.76
N ARG A 140 -14.24 12.07 -9.95
CA ARG A 140 -13.49 11.06 -10.73
C ARG A 140 -13.51 9.67 -10.08
N SER A 141 -13.61 9.63 -8.79
CA SER A 141 -13.46 8.39 -8.03
C SER A 141 -14.77 7.64 -7.79
N ARG A 142 -15.93 8.13 -8.20
CA ARG A 142 -17.19 7.35 -8.13
C ARG A 142 -17.11 6.06 -8.94
N ASN A 143 -16.42 6.12 -10.09
CA ASN A 143 -16.27 4.97 -10.98
C ASN A 143 -15.12 4.01 -10.62
N SER A 144 -14.20 4.40 -9.74
CA SER A 144 -13.05 3.57 -9.36
C SER A 144 -13.30 2.65 -8.17
N GLY A 145 -14.45 2.81 -7.50
CA GLY A 145 -14.82 1.99 -6.34
C GLY A 145 -13.95 2.18 -5.09
N ASN A 146 -13.09 3.20 -5.07
CA ASN A 146 -12.20 3.46 -3.93
C ASN A 146 -12.99 4.03 -2.74
N THR A 147 -12.73 3.49 -1.54
CA THR A 147 -13.42 3.85 -0.30
C THR A 147 -12.87 5.11 0.36
N GLY A 148 -11.62 5.48 0.06
CA GLY A 148 -10.87 6.52 0.77
C GLY A 148 -10.35 6.06 2.14
N LEU A 149 -10.36 4.74 2.40
CA LEU A 149 -9.88 4.14 3.64
C LEU A 149 -8.51 3.47 3.48
N GLY A 150 -8.13 3.07 2.27
CA GLY A 150 -6.93 2.26 2.04
C GLY A 150 -5.65 2.86 2.64
N LEU A 151 -5.34 4.14 2.39
CA LEU A 151 -4.14 4.78 2.94
C LEU A 151 -4.25 5.08 4.44
N SER A 152 -5.44 5.25 5.00
CA SER A 152 -5.60 5.34 6.45
C SER A 152 -5.34 4.00 7.14
N ILE A 153 -5.80 2.89 6.55
CA ILE A 153 -5.48 1.52 6.99
C ILE A 153 -3.96 1.30 6.95
N VAL A 154 -3.30 1.66 5.84
CA VAL A 154 -1.84 1.59 5.71
C VAL A 154 -1.15 2.29 6.87
N LYS A 155 -1.55 3.53 7.19
CA LYS A 155 -0.96 4.30 8.27
C LYS A 155 -1.11 3.61 9.64
N HIS A 156 -2.30 3.11 9.98
CA HIS A 156 -2.53 2.44 11.27
C HIS A 156 -1.75 1.13 11.39
N ILE A 157 -1.73 0.31 10.33
CA ILE A 157 -0.92 -0.92 10.33
C ILE A 157 0.57 -0.59 10.49
N LEU A 158 1.10 0.38 9.76
CA LEU A 158 2.51 0.74 9.84
C LEU A 158 2.89 1.35 11.20
N ASN A 159 1.99 2.13 11.83
CA ASN A 159 2.18 2.58 13.21
C ASN A 159 2.31 1.40 14.16
N ARG A 160 1.42 0.40 14.07
CA ARG A 160 1.48 -0.83 14.88
C ARG A 160 2.78 -1.61 14.69
N HIS A 161 3.35 -1.55 13.47
CA HIS A 161 4.62 -2.19 13.12
C HIS A 161 5.86 -1.34 13.46
N ASN A 162 5.71 -0.19 14.13
CA ASN A 162 6.78 0.78 14.35
C ASN A 162 7.53 1.15 13.07
N ALA A 163 6.84 1.15 11.93
CA ALA A 163 7.37 1.50 10.62
C ALA A 163 7.03 2.93 10.24
N ASN A 164 7.94 3.60 9.53
CA ASN A 164 7.70 4.94 9.01
C ASN A 164 7.04 4.86 7.64
N PHE A 165 6.08 5.76 7.39
CA PHE A 165 5.41 5.92 6.11
C PHE A 165 5.55 7.34 5.60
N HIS A 166 6.17 7.50 4.44
CA HIS A 166 6.38 8.79 3.81
C HIS A 166 5.82 8.81 2.39
N ILE A 167 5.23 9.95 2.00
CA ILE A 167 4.64 10.13 0.66
C ILE A 167 5.27 11.38 0.05
N GLU A 168 5.90 11.21 -1.10
CA GLU A 168 6.38 12.28 -1.98
C GLU A 168 5.47 12.32 -3.21
N SER A 169 5.01 13.49 -3.62
CA SER A 169 4.19 13.63 -4.82
C SER A 169 4.28 15.04 -5.40
N GLU A 170 4.21 15.11 -6.72
CA GLU A 170 4.14 16.37 -7.47
C GLU A 170 3.16 16.23 -8.63
N ILE A 171 2.33 17.25 -8.81
CA ILE A 171 1.33 17.26 -9.92
C ILE A 171 2.02 17.06 -11.25
N GLY A 172 1.53 16.09 -12.03
CA GLY A 172 2.05 15.73 -13.35
C GLY A 172 3.31 14.86 -13.36
N LYS A 173 3.91 14.56 -12.18
CA LYS A 173 5.09 13.68 -12.08
C LYS A 173 4.78 12.32 -11.48
N GLY A 174 3.72 12.22 -10.65
CA GLY A 174 3.31 11.00 -9.97
C GLY A 174 3.53 11.05 -8.47
N SER A 175 3.52 9.87 -7.85
CA SER A 175 3.67 9.73 -6.40
C SER A 175 4.64 8.61 -6.06
N LYS A 176 5.33 8.78 -4.93
CA LYS A 176 6.25 7.81 -4.37
C LYS A 176 5.89 7.55 -2.91
N PHE A 177 5.58 6.31 -2.62
CA PHE A 177 5.25 5.82 -1.28
C PHE A 177 6.47 5.09 -0.74
N LEU A 178 6.98 5.52 0.40
CA LEU A 178 8.13 4.93 1.07
C LEU A 178 7.71 4.36 2.42
N VAL A 179 7.91 3.05 2.60
CA VAL A 179 7.75 2.36 3.89
C VAL A 179 9.13 1.97 4.39
N THR A 180 9.43 2.33 5.62
CA THR A 180 10.74 2.10 6.24
C THR A 180 10.58 1.29 7.51
N PHE A 181 11.20 0.10 7.56
CA PHE A 181 11.26 -0.75 8.75
C PHE A 181 12.65 -0.67 9.37
N GLN A 182 12.70 -0.48 10.70
CA GLN A 182 13.94 -0.63 11.46
C GLN A 182 14.19 -2.12 11.72
N THR A 183 15.36 -2.60 11.37
CA THR A 183 15.76 -3.98 11.70
C THR A 183 16.68 -3.94 12.93
N ASN A 184 16.13 -4.25 14.09
CA ASN A 184 16.91 -4.33 15.34
C ASN A 184 17.78 -5.60 15.41
N ASN A 185 17.83 -6.41 14.35
CA ASN A 185 18.54 -7.66 14.33
C ASN A 185 19.48 -7.76 13.12
N PRO A 186 20.80 -7.60 13.32
CA PRO A 186 21.77 -7.71 12.24
C PRO A 186 21.77 -9.11 11.57
N ASN A 187 21.26 -10.14 12.25
CA ASN A 187 21.14 -11.50 11.68
C ASN A 187 19.97 -11.66 10.70
N LEU A 188 19.08 -10.67 10.57
CA LEU A 188 18.03 -10.65 9.55
C LEU A 188 18.55 -10.24 8.17
N LEU A 189 19.80 -9.83 8.10
CA LEU A 189 20.48 -9.32 6.90
C LEU A 189 21.50 -10.32 6.31
N GLN A 190 21.59 -11.53 6.89
CA GLN A 190 22.49 -12.61 6.39
C GLN A 190 21.84 -13.50 5.37
#